data_e37008f4938cd2aeb4909132d93f2156
#
_entry.id   e37008f4938cd2aeb4909132d93f2156
#
_cell.length_a   1.000
_cell.length_b   1.000
_cell.length_c   1.000
_cell.angle_alpha   90.00
_cell.angle_beta   90.00
_cell.angle_gamma   90.00
#
_symmetry.space_group_name_H-M   'P 1'
#
loop_
_entity.id
_entity.type
_entity.pdbx_description
1 polymer ?
#
loop_
_entity_poly.entity_id
_entity_poly.type
_entity_poly.pdbx_seq_one_letter_code
_entity_poly.pdbx_strand_id
1 'polypeptide(L)'
;AHATTVKHGQWQAAVRAYLACVTFIDAQVGRILDVLDSTPHSKNTWVILFGDHGWHLGEKQHWGKWTGWQRSTQVPLLILPPSFSEGRFATNATCDNPVSLIDLYPSLVDLCGLKQVHRLDGQSLRPQLTNPEAISNRLAITTFDKGNHAISGTNWRYIRYSDGSEELYHRKNDPHEWTNLAGKPNYAKIVSRF
;
A
#
# COMPACT_ATOMS: atom_id res chain seq x y z
N ALA A 1 -19.55 4.10 14.13
CA ALA A 1 -19.85 3.14 13.03
C ALA A 1 -19.87 1.70 13.54
N HIS A 2 -18.79 1.16 14.16
CA HIS A 2 -18.71 -0.27 14.55
C HIS A 2 -19.85 -0.69 15.49
N ALA A 3 -20.04 0.00 16.61
CA ALA A 3 -21.13 -0.31 17.56
C ALA A 3 -22.51 -0.31 16.92
N THR A 4 -22.78 0.62 15.99
CA THR A 4 -24.04 0.70 15.24
C THR A 4 -24.19 -0.52 14.32
N THR A 5 -23.16 -0.88 13.59
CA THR A 5 -23.16 -2.04 12.68
C THR A 5 -23.45 -3.34 13.44
N VAL A 6 -22.77 -3.53 14.60
CA VAL A 6 -22.99 -4.71 15.46
C VAL A 6 -24.38 -4.70 16.05
N LYS A 7 -24.84 -3.56 16.61
CA LYS A 7 -26.19 -3.43 17.22
C LYS A 7 -27.32 -3.83 16.26
N HIS A 8 -27.16 -3.53 14.97
CA HIS A 8 -28.17 -3.84 13.96
C HIS A 8 -27.90 -5.15 13.20
N GLY A 9 -26.91 -5.95 13.60
CA GLY A 9 -26.58 -7.22 12.94
C GLY A 9 -26.13 -7.08 11.48
N GLN A 10 -25.62 -5.88 11.09
CA GLN A 10 -25.33 -5.54 9.70
C GLN A 10 -23.89 -5.84 9.26
N TRP A 11 -23.05 -6.43 10.11
CA TRP A 11 -21.63 -6.65 9.77
C TRP A 11 -21.45 -7.46 8.49
N GLN A 12 -22.07 -8.64 8.41
CA GLN A 12 -21.97 -9.49 7.22
C GLN A 12 -22.51 -8.81 5.95
N ALA A 13 -23.61 -8.07 6.07
CA ALA A 13 -24.18 -7.35 4.95
C ALA A 13 -23.24 -6.25 4.45
N ALA A 14 -22.60 -5.50 5.35
CA ALA A 14 -21.63 -4.49 5.01
C ALA A 14 -20.36 -5.07 4.32
N VAL A 15 -19.85 -6.21 4.83
CA VAL A 15 -18.73 -6.91 4.20
C VAL A 15 -19.10 -7.42 2.81
N ARG A 16 -20.30 -8.02 2.65
CA ARG A 16 -20.79 -8.46 1.33
C ARG A 16 -20.92 -7.32 0.34
N ALA A 17 -21.43 -6.17 0.77
CA ALA A 17 -21.54 -4.98 -0.08
C ALA A 17 -20.15 -4.48 -0.54
N TYR A 18 -19.16 -4.47 0.35
CA TYR A 18 -17.79 -4.14 -0.02
C TYR A 18 -17.21 -5.13 -1.06
N LEU A 19 -17.38 -6.43 -0.82
CA LEU A 19 -16.89 -7.46 -1.76
C LEU A 19 -17.61 -7.38 -3.11
N ALA A 20 -18.89 -7.02 -3.14
CA ALA A 20 -19.61 -6.79 -4.40
C ALA A 20 -18.99 -5.61 -5.20
N CYS A 21 -18.57 -4.54 -4.52
CA CYS A 21 -17.82 -3.44 -5.16
C CYS A 21 -16.49 -3.93 -5.73
N VAL A 22 -15.75 -4.79 -5.02
CA VAL A 22 -14.50 -5.39 -5.51
C VAL A 22 -14.76 -6.19 -6.79
N THR A 23 -15.78 -7.06 -6.78
CA THR A 23 -16.16 -7.87 -7.97
C THR A 23 -16.56 -6.97 -9.14
N PHE A 24 -17.30 -5.89 -8.89
CA PHE A 24 -17.66 -4.92 -9.93
C PHE A 24 -16.43 -4.26 -10.56
N ILE A 25 -15.50 -3.77 -9.74
CA ILE A 25 -14.27 -3.12 -10.21
C ILE A 25 -13.38 -4.12 -10.97
N ASP A 26 -13.25 -5.34 -10.48
CA ASP A 26 -12.50 -6.40 -11.17
C ASP A 26 -13.00 -6.60 -12.61
N ALA A 27 -14.33 -6.70 -12.78
CA ALA A 27 -14.94 -6.80 -14.11
C ALA A 27 -14.66 -5.56 -14.98
N GLN A 28 -14.63 -4.34 -14.42
CA GLN A 28 -14.31 -3.14 -15.21
C GLN A 28 -12.83 -3.10 -15.61
N VAL A 29 -11.93 -3.49 -14.72
CA VAL A 29 -10.49 -3.62 -15.02
C VAL A 29 -10.29 -4.62 -16.14
N GLY A 30 -10.92 -5.81 -16.07
CA GLY A 30 -10.87 -6.81 -17.15
C GLY A 30 -11.26 -6.22 -18.50
N ARG A 31 -12.38 -5.50 -18.59
CA ARG A 31 -12.83 -4.85 -19.83
C ARG A 31 -11.80 -3.84 -20.40
N ILE A 32 -11.12 -3.09 -19.52
CA ILE A 32 -10.08 -2.15 -19.96
C ILE A 32 -8.87 -2.91 -20.51
N LEU A 33 -8.46 -3.99 -19.86
CA LEU A 33 -7.33 -4.82 -20.29
C LEU A 33 -7.65 -5.52 -21.63
N ASP A 34 -8.86 -6.06 -21.80
CA ASP A 34 -9.30 -6.68 -23.05
C ASP A 34 -9.22 -5.69 -24.23
N VAL A 35 -9.63 -4.42 -24.00
CA VAL A 35 -9.51 -3.38 -25.02
C VAL A 35 -8.05 -3.07 -25.32
N LEU A 36 -7.20 -2.90 -24.30
CA LEU A 36 -5.78 -2.66 -24.48
C LEU A 36 -5.13 -3.78 -25.28
N ASP A 37 -5.40 -5.04 -24.93
CA ASP A 37 -4.81 -6.22 -25.58
C ASP A 37 -5.23 -6.37 -27.06
N SER A 38 -6.41 -5.85 -27.41
CA SER A 38 -6.89 -5.82 -28.79
C SER A 38 -6.23 -4.75 -29.67
N THR A 39 -5.37 -3.91 -29.11
CA THR A 39 -4.73 -2.78 -29.80
C THR A 39 -3.21 -2.93 -29.92
N PRO A 40 -2.55 -2.28 -30.90
CA PRO A 40 -1.10 -2.24 -30.97
C PRO A 40 -0.43 -1.61 -29.75
N HIS A 41 -1.18 -0.85 -28.93
CA HIS A 41 -0.66 -0.18 -27.74
C HIS A 41 -0.32 -1.14 -26.60
N SER A 42 -0.86 -2.38 -26.60
CA SER A 42 -0.50 -3.41 -25.61
C SER A 42 1.01 -3.65 -25.52
N LYS A 43 1.73 -3.44 -26.62
CA LYS A 43 3.18 -3.67 -26.69
C LYS A 43 4.01 -2.57 -26.03
N ASN A 44 3.48 -1.37 -25.88
CA ASN A 44 4.22 -0.19 -25.41
C ASN A 44 3.56 0.58 -24.26
N THR A 45 2.60 -0.05 -23.57
CA THR A 45 1.86 0.58 -22.47
C THR A 45 2.25 -0.06 -21.13
N TRP A 46 2.65 0.78 -20.17
CA TRP A 46 2.73 0.39 -18.76
C TRP A 46 1.33 0.35 -18.17
N VAL A 47 0.99 -0.74 -17.50
CA VAL A 47 -0.26 -0.84 -16.75
C VAL A 47 0.03 -0.77 -15.26
N ILE A 48 -0.59 0.18 -14.57
CA ILE A 48 -0.46 0.36 -13.13
C ILE A 48 -1.85 0.32 -12.52
N LEU A 49 -2.10 -0.67 -11.66
CA LEU A 49 -3.32 -0.79 -10.87
C LEU A 49 -2.98 -0.58 -9.40
N PHE A 50 -3.64 0.35 -8.75
CA PHE A 50 -3.45 0.62 -7.33
C PHE A 50 -4.72 1.12 -6.66
N GLY A 51 -4.81 0.94 -5.33
CA GLY A 51 -5.79 1.62 -4.49
C GLY A 51 -5.23 2.93 -3.95
N ASP A 52 -6.06 3.93 -3.74
CA ASP A 52 -5.67 5.21 -3.13
C ASP A 52 -5.47 5.10 -1.62
N HIS A 53 -6.25 4.27 -0.95
CA HIS A 53 -6.17 3.92 0.46
C HIS A 53 -6.84 2.55 0.71
N GLY A 54 -6.53 1.96 1.86
CA GLY A 54 -7.21 0.76 2.33
C GLY A 54 -8.52 1.07 3.06
N TRP A 55 -9.13 0.04 3.65
CA TRP A 55 -10.43 0.15 4.30
C TRP A 55 -10.58 -0.90 5.40
N HIS A 56 -11.02 -0.48 6.58
CA HIS A 56 -11.40 -1.38 7.66
C HIS A 56 -12.85 -1.85 7.50
N LEU A 57 -13.09 -3.13 7.75
CA LEU A 57 -14.39 -3.76 7.73
C LEU A 57 -14.80 -4.29 9.11
N GLY A 58 -14.37 -3.58 10.16
CA GLY A 58 -14.66 -3.90 11.55
C GLY A 58 -13.41 -4.34 12.34
N GLU A 59 -12.28 -4.56 11.70
CA GLU A 59 -11.02 -4.83 12.39
C GLU A 59 -10.68 -3.67 13.33
N LYS A 60 -10.16 -3.98 14.52
CA LYS A 60 -9.87 -3.02 15.59
C LYS A 60 -11.10 -2.14 15.94
N GLN A 61 -12.33 -2.67 15.74
CA GLN A 61 -13.60 -1.97 15.95
C GLN A 61 -13.75 -0.70 15.10
N HIS A 62 -13.02 -0.62 13.98
CA HIS A 62 -13.02 0.51 13.06
C HIS A 62 -13.69 0.16 11.73
N TRP A 63 -14.32 1.14 11.09
CA TRP A 63 -14.89 1.08 9.75
C TRP A 63 -14.40 2.27 8.94
N GLY A 64 -13.97 1.99 7.71
CA GLY A 64 -13.47 3.06 6.85
C GLY A 64 -11.94 3.19 6.89
N LYS A 65 -11.45 4.36 6.53
CA LYS A 65 -10.05 4.81 6.50
C LYS A 65 -9.74 5.75 7.66
N TRP A 66 -8.72 6.58 7.56
CA TRP A 66 -8.27 7.56 8.57
C TRP A 66 -7.61 6.94 9.80
N THR A 67 -6.80 5.92 9.58
CA THR A 67 -5.95 5.34 10.61
C THR A 67 -4.53 5.12 10.09
N GLY A 68 -3.55 5.03 10.99
CA GLY A 68 -2.18 4.63 10.66
C GLY A 68 -1.98 3.12 10.51
N TRP A 69 -3.01 2.31 10.77
CA TRP A 69 -2.93 0.86 10.71
C TRP A 69 -2.86 0.33 9.29
N GLN A 70 -2.32 -0.87 9.16
CA GLN A 70 -2.06 -1.51 7.87
C GLN A 70 -3.32 -1.58 6.98
N ARG A 71 -4.49 -1.84 7.55
CA ARG A 71 -5.74 -1.91 6.79
C ARG A 71 -6.11 -0.63 6.05
N SER A 72 -5.72 0.54 6.56
CA SER A 72 -5.91 1.83 5.88
C SER A 72 -4.76 2.21 4.97
N THR A 73 -3.53 1.75 5.26
CA THR A 73 -2.32 2.26 4.62
C THR A 73 -1.72 1.32 3.60
N GLN A 74 -2.04 0.03 3.64
CA GLN A 74 -1.63 -0.94 2.63
C GLN A 74 -2.71 -1.06 1.56
N VAL A 75 -2.30 -0.85 0.31
CA VAL A 75 -3.15 -0.92 -0.87
C VAL A 75 -2.60 -1.94 -1.87
N PRO A 76 -3.44 -2.50 -2.74
CA PRO A 76 -2.94 -3.18 -3.93
C PRO A 76 -2.07 -2.23 -4.75
N LEU A 77 -0.95 -2.71 -5.24
CA LEU A 77 -0.12 -2.02 -6.23
C LEU A 77 0.46 -3.08 -7.17
N LEU A 78 -0.03 -3.08 -8.40
CA LEU A 78 0.44 -3.95 -9.47
C LEU A 78 1.02 -3.09 -10.58
N ILE A 79 2.19 -3.45 -11.08
CA ILE A 79 2.85 -2.75 -12.19
C ILE A 79 3.24 -3.79 -13.22
N LEU A 80 2.63 -3.70 -14.41
CA LEU A 80 2.91 -4.58 -15.53
C LEU A 80 3.72 -3.83 -16.58
N PRO A 81 4.93 -4.33 -16.91
CA PRO A 81 5.74 -3.74 -17.95
C PRO A 81 5.15 -4.04 -19.35
N PRO A 82 5.35 -3.14 -20.33
CA PRO A 82 5.01 -3.41 -21.72
C PRO A 82 5.88 -4.53 -22.30
N SER A 83 5.33 -5.30 -23.25
CA SER A 83 6.02 -6.47 -23.81
C SER A 83 7.35 -6.14 -24.52
N PHE A 84 7.55 -4.91 -25.04
CA PHE A 84 8.83 -4.50 -25.61
C PHE A 84 9.99 -4.48 -24.59
N SER A 85 9.67 -4.50 -23.30
CA SER A 85 10.65 -4.51 -22.21
C SER A 85 10.91 -5.90 -21.63
N GLU A 86 10.49 -6.95 -22.36
CA GLU A 86 10.67 -8.34 -21.93
C GLU A 86 12.12 -8.64 -21.51
N GLY A 87 12.28 -9.35 -20.39
CA GLY A 87 13.58 -9.67 -19.80
C GLY A 87 14.25 -8.53 -19.03
N ARG A 88 13.71 -7.30 -19.04
CA ARG A 88 14.29 -6.17 -18.29
C ARG A 88 13.73 -6.04 -16.86
N PHE A 89 12.54 -6.57 -16.64
CA PHE A 89 11.83 -6.48 -15.36
C PHE A 89 11.36 -7.86 -14.92
N ALA A 90 11.27 -8.07 -13.63
CA ALA A 90 10.70 -9.29 -13.07
C ALA A 90 9.19 -9.35 -13.38
N THR A 91 8.72 -10.50 -13.81
CA THR A 91 7.29 -10.79 -14.04
C THR A 91 6.83 -11.89 -13.10
N ASN A 92 5.54 -11.91 -12.76
CA ASN A 92 4.96 -12.87 -11.80
C ASN A 92 5.71 -12.90 -10.45
N ALA A 93 6.22 -11.75 -10.01
CA ALA A 93 7.01 -11.59 -8.79
C ALA A 93 6.29 -10.69 -7.80
N THR A 94 6.55 -10.90 -6.53
CA THR A 94 6.07 -10.06 -5.42
C THR A 94 7.25 -9.39 -4.74
N CYS A 95 7.10 -8.12 -4.39
CA CYS A 95 8.08 -7.36 -3.64
C CYS A 95 7.51 -6.99 -2.26
N ASP A 96 8.14 -7.47 -1.20
CA ASP A 96 7.72 -7.20 0.19
C ASP A 96 8.33 -5.91 0.77
N ASN A 97 9.18 -5.22 0.02
CA ASN A 97 9.74 -3.95 0.45
C ASN A 97 8.64 -2.88 0.56
N PRO A 98 8.65 -2.06 1.61
CA PRO A 98 7.71 -0.96 1.71
C PRO A 98 7.94 0.06 0.59
N VAL A 99 6.86 0.46 -0.05
CA VAL A 99 6.81 1.50 -1.08
C VAL A 99 5.67 2.46 -0.79
N SER A 100 5.71 3.64 -1.36
CA SER A 100 4.67 4.65 -1.17
C SER A 100 4.05 5.06 -2.50
N LEU A 101 2.78 5.47 -2.51
CA LEU A 101 2.13 5.97 -3.72
C LEU A 101 2.79 7.22 -4.29
N ILE A 102 3.51 7.99 -3.47
CA ILE A 102 4.34 9.12 -3.93
C ILE A 102 5.46 8.67 -4.88
N ASP A 103 5.83 7.40 -4.85
CA ASP A 103 6.84 6.79 -5.71
C ASP A 103 6.34 6.55 -7.15
N LEU A 104 5.01 6.59 -7.38
CA LEU A 104 4.43 6.32 -8.70
C LEU A 104 4.87 7.36 -9.74
N TYR A 105 4.80 8.65 -9.42
CA TYR A 105 5.19 9.69 -10.35
C TYR A 105 6.66 9.61 -10.77
N PRO A 106 7.65 9.55 -9.85
CA PRO A 106 9.06 9.34 -10.23
C PRO A 106 9.30 8.02 -10.97
N SER A 107 8.51 6.96 -10.67
CA SER A 107 8.58 5.71 -11.42
C SER A 107 8.16 5.89 -12.87
N LEU A 108 7.05 6.57 -13.13
CA LEU A 108 6.57 6.86 -14.48
C LEU A 108 7.57 7.72 -15.26
N VAL A 109 8.13 8.74 -14.63
CA VAL A 109 9.18 9.58 -15.24
C VAL A 109 10.37 8.73 -15.69
N ASP A 110 10.87 7.85 -14.81
CA ASP A 110 12.01 6.98 -15.08
C ASP A 110 11.68 5.87 -16.10
N LEU A 111 10.56 5.15 -15.92
CA LEU A 111 10.19 4.02 -16.76
C LEU A 111 9.82 4.42 -18.17
N CYS A 112 9.23 5.59 -18.35
CA CYS A 112 8.87 6.14 -19.66
C CYS A 112 9.98 7.01 -20.30
N GLY A 113 11.13 7.16 -19.65
CA GLY A 113 12.23 7.96 -20.16
C GLY A 113 11.91 9.45 -20.27
N LEU A 114 11.03 9.96 -19.40
CA LEU A 114 10.63 11.36 -19.41
C LEU A 114 11.68 12.23 -18.69
N LYS A 115 11.74 13.51 -19.06
CA LYS A 115 12.62 14.46 -18.38
C LYS A 115 12.01 14.87 -17.03
N GLN A 116 12.76 14.67 -15.96
CA GLN A 116 12.40 15.23 -14.66
C GLN A 116 12.56 16.76 -14.69
N VAL A 117 11.50 17.49 -14.39
CA VAL A 117 11.49 18.96 -14.49
C VAL A 117 11.64 19.68 -13.15
N HIS A 118 11.46 18.99 -12.03
CA HIS A 118 11.64 19.51 -10.67
C HIS A 118 12.03 18.38 -9.71
N ARG A 119 12.45 18.75 -8.49
CA ARG A 119 12.73 17.77 -7.43
C ARG A 119 11.46 17.01 -7.06
N LEU A 120 11.60 15.69 -6.89
CA LEU A 120 10.53 14.79 -6.47
C LEU A 120 10.85 14.24 -5.07
N ASP A 121 9.84 14.10 -4.23
CA ASP A 121 9.99 13.53 -2.87
C ASP A 121 9.96 12.01 -2.88
N GLY A 122 9.25 11.39 -3.83
CA GLY A 122 9.24 9.94 -4.06
C GLY A 122 10.48 9.47 -4.81
N GLN A 123 10.65 8.17 -4.91
CA GLN A 123 11.76 7.49 -5.59
C GLN A 123 11.21 6.49 -6.62
N SER A 124 11.92 6.33 -7.75
CA SER A 124 11.56 5.31 -8.74
C SER A 124 11.52 3.90 -8.15
N LEU A 125 10.50 3.15 -8.53
CA LEU A 125 10.33 1.72 -8.20
C LEU A 125 11.05 0.80 -9.18
N ARG A 126 11.79 1.34 -10.16
CA ARG A 126 12.57 0.53 -11.11
C ARG A 126 13.46 -0.51 -10.42
N PRO A 127 14.18 -0.22 -9.32
CA PRO A 127 15.00 -1.23 -8.64
C PRO A 127 14.17 -2.43 -8.16
N GLN A 128 12.98 -2.19 -7.58
CA GLN A 128 12.08 -3.24 -7.09
C GLN A 128 11.46 -4.04 -8.26
N LEU A 129 11.18 -3.38 -9.38
CA LEU A 129 10.69 -4.05 -10.58
C LEU A 129 11.77 -4.90 -11.25
N THR A 130 13.03 -4.52 -11.14
CA THR A 130 14.16 -5.28 -11.71
C THR A 130 14.58 -6.43 -10.79
N ASN A 131 14.64 -6.21 -9.48
CA ASN A 131 14.99 -7.21 -8.48
C ASN A 131 14.07 -7.09 -7.24
N PRO A 132 12.90 -7.74 -7.25
CA PRO A 132 11.93 -7.66 -6.16
C PRO A 132 12.44 -8.17 -4.81
N GLU A 133 13.42 -9.10 -4.83
CA GLU A 133 13.98 -9.71 -3.62
C GLU A 133 15.13 -8.90 -3.00
N ALA A 134 15.62 -7.87 -3.70
CA ALA A 134 16.70 -7.05 -3.16
C ALA A 134 16.31 -6.43 -1.82
N ILE A 135 17.18 -6.59 -0.83
CA ILE A 135 16.98 -6.00 0.49
C ILE A 135 16.98 -4.47 0.35
N SER A 136 15.96 -3.86 0.90
CA SER A 136 15.81 -2.40 0.91
C SER A 136 15.56 -1.90 2.33
N ASN A 137 16.22 -0.81 2.69
CA ASN A 137 15.96 -0.07 3.93
C ASN A 137 14.91 1.03 3.73
N ARG A 138 14.08 0.92 2.71
CA ARG A 138 13.02 1.91 2.43
C ARG A 138 12.01 1.97 3.57
N LEU A 139 11.53 3.16 3.80
CA LEU A 139 10.42 3.44 4.69
C LEU A 139 9.31 4.10 3.88
N ALA A 140 8.08 3.67 4.10
CA ALA A 140 6.90 4.32 3.55
C ALA A 140 6.20 5.11 4.67
N ILE A 141 6.01 6.41 4.44
CA ILE A 141 5.37 7.31 5.41
C ILE A 141 3.95 7.62 4.94
N THR A 142 3.01 7.52 5.86
CA THR A 142 1.62 7.92 5.66
C THR A 142 1.23 8.93 6.71
N THR A 143 0.74 10.08 6.29
CA THR A 143 0.12 11.08 7.18
C THR A 143 -1.39 10.95 7.02
N PHE A 144 -2.11 10.68 8.11
CA PHE A 144 -3.55 10.46 8.07
C PHE A 144 -4.36 11.54 8.79
N ASP A 145 -3.66 12.43 9.52
CA ASP A 145 -4.19 13.70 10.05
C ASP A 145 -3.01 14.58 10.47
N LYS A 146 -3.28 15.83 10.87
CA LYS A 146 -2.25 16.76 11.34
C LYS A 146 -1.53 16.19 12.58
N GLY A 147 -0.22 15.95 12.42
CA GLY A 147 0.61 15.39 13.48
C GLY A 147 0.43 13.87 13.71
N ASN A 148 -0.40 13.19 12.91
CA ASN A 148 -0.59 11.75 12.98
C ASN A 148 0.12 11.08 11.79
N HIS A 149 1.14 10.29 12.08
CA HIS A 149 1.99 9.68 11.07
C HIS A 149 2.17 8.18 11.32
N ALA A 150 2.19 7.41 10.26
CA ALA A 150 2.57 6.00 10.29
C ALA A 150 3.78 5.78 9.39
N ILE A 151 4.74 4.98 9.85
CA ILE A 151 5.92 4.58 9.10
C ILE A 151 5.91 3.07 8.96
N SER A 152 6.02 2.60 7.72
CA SER A 152 6.14 1.18 7.40
C SER A 152 7.56 0.88 6.95
N GLY A 153 8.26 0.06 7.71
CA GLY A 153 9.50 -0.60 7.31
C GLY A 153 9.24 -2.05 6.93
N THR A 154 10.28 -2.80 6.57
CA THR A 154 10.17 -4.21 6.17
C THR A 154 9.57 -5.08 7.27
N ASN A 155 10.02 -4.93 8.52
CA ASN A 155 9.57 -5.75 9.64
C ASN A 155 8.66 -5.02 10.63
N TRP A 156 8.67 -3.72 10.62
CA TRP A 156 8.05 -2.91 11.65
C TRP A 156 7.11 -1.88 11.06
N ARG A 157 6.01 -1.63 11.77
CA ARG A 157 5.17 -0.46 11.63
C ARG A 157 5.22 0.34 12.92
N TYR A 158 5.49 1.63 12.78
CA TYR A 158 5.44 2.58 13.86
C TYR A 158 4.40 3.66 13.57
N ILE A 159 3.61 4.03 14.56
CA ILE A 159 2.60 5.08 14.45
C ILE A 159 2.82 6.06 15.60
N ARG A 160 2.82 7.34 15.27
CA ARG A 160 2.88 8.43 16.25
C ARG A 160 1.69 9.33 16.05
N TYR A 161 1.03 9.66 17.14
CA TYR A 161 -0.12 10.53 17.19
C TYR A 161 0.27 11.94 17.67
N SER A 162 -0.58 12.93 17.34
CA SER A 162 -0.37 14.34 17.68
C SER A 162 -0.37 14.61 19.20
N ASP A 163 -0.99 13.73 20.00
CA ASP A 163 -0.98 13.78 21.46
C ASP A 163 0.29 13.17 22.09
N GLY A 164 1.22 12.69 21.26
CA GLY A 164 2.45 12.05 21.68
C GLY A 164 2.33 10.56 21.97
N SER A 165 1.14 9.95 21.86
CA SER A 165 1.00 8.51 21.97
C SER A 165 1.62 7.79 20.78
N GLU A 166 2.04 6.53 21.00
CA GLU A 166 2.82 5.77 20.05
C GLU A 166 2.31 4.33 19.95
N GLU A 167 2.44 3.76 18.76
CA GLU A 167 2.21 2.33 18.54
C GLU A 167 3.37 1.74 17.74
N LEU A 168 3.75 0.50 18.07
CA LEU A 168 4.75 -0.28 17.35
C LEU A 168 4.24 -1.70 17.15
N TYR A 169 4.34 -2.20 15.91
CA TYR A 169 3.89 -3.54 15.53
C TYR A 169 4.95 -4.28 14.73
N HIS A 170 5.10 -5.58 14.97
CA HIS A 170 5.95 -6.43 14.17
C HIS A 170 5.13 -7.08 13.05
N ARG A 171 5.28 -6.60 11.82
CA ARG A 171 4.42 -6.94 10.66
C ARG A 171 4.27 -8.43 10.36
N LYS A 172 5.34 -9.23 10.54
CA LYS A 172 5.28 -10.69 10.33
C LYS A 172 4.63 -11.45 11.47
N ASN A 173 4.91 -11.06 12.72
CA ASN A 173 4.45 -11.80 13.90
C ASN A 173 3.05 -11.38 14.35
N ASP A 174 2.65 -10.15 14.00
CA ASP A 174 1.35 -9.57 14.31
C ASP A 174 0.81 -8.82 13.07
N PRO A 175 0.43 -9.54 12.00
CA PRO A 175 -0.04 -8.93 10.76
C PRO A 175 -1.35 -8.17 10.90
N HIS A 176 -2.07 -8.37 12.01
CA HIS A 176 -3.30 -7.66 12.32
C HIS A 176 -3.12 -6.49 13.30
N GLU A 177 -1.89 -6.29 13.79
CA GLU A 177 -1.55 -5.16 14.66
C GLU A 177 -2.36 -5.15 15.98
N TRP A 178 -2.55 -6.35 16.61
CA TRP A 178 -3.31 -6.48 17.84
C TRP A 178 -2.53 -6.05 19.08
N THR A 179 -1.21 -6.22 19.06
CA THR A 179 -0.37 -6.02 20.26
C THR A 179 0.56 -4.84 20.09
N ASN A 180 0.23 -3.69 20.71
CA ASN A 180 1.14 -2.54 20.74
C ASN A 180 2.39 -2.86 21.58
N LEU A 181 3.57 -2.68 20.97
CA LEU A 181 4.88 -2.95 21.55
C LEU A 181 5.62 -1.67 21.97
N ALA A 182 5.13 -0.46 21.65
CA ALA A 182 5.85 0.80 21.85
C ALA A 182 6.23 1.06 23.32
N GLY A 183 5.31 0.76 24.26
CA GLY A 183 5.56 0.96 25.69
C GLY A 183 6.39 -0.14 26.37
N LYS A 184 6.86 -1.15 25.65
CA LYS A 184 7.61 -2.27 26.25
C LYS A 184 9.11 -1.99 26.23
N PRO A 185 9.85 -2.10 27.37
CA PRO A 185 11.27 -1.74 27.48
C PRO A 185 12.17 -2.43 26.43
N ASN A 186 11.88 -3.69 26.09
CA ASN A 186 12.65 -4.47 25.11
C ASN A 186 12.60 -3.89 23.69
N TYR A 187 11.63 -3.02 23.39
CA TYR A 187 11.44 -2.42 22.06
C TYR A 187 11.83 -0.93 22.01
N ALA A 188 12.27 -0.33 23.13
CA ALA A 188 12.63 1.09 23.20
C ALA A 188 13.67 1.49 22.14
N LYS A 189 14.69 0.64 21.91
CA LYS A 189 15.70 0.85 20.85
C LYS A 189 15.13 0.80 19.43
N ILE A 190 14.03 0.10 19.23
CA ILE A 190 13.37 0.04 17.93
C ILE A 190 12.53 1.29 17.73
N VAL A 191 11.74 1.68 18.73
CA VAL A 191 10.95 2.92 18.71
C VAL A 191 11.85 4.14 18.43
N SER A 192 13.01 4.23 19.09
CA SER A 192 13.93 5.38 18.91
C SER A 192 14.58 5.49 17.51
N ARG A 193 14.37 4.52 16.63
CA ARG A 193 14.86 4.56 15.23
C ARG A 193 13.85 5.20 14.28
N PHE A 194 12.61 5.31 14.72
CA PHE A 194 11.51 5.90 13.96
C PHE A 194 11.23 7.34 14.39
#